data_b123191488d402b32a510aab9015c57e
#
_entry.id   b123191488d402b32a510aab9015c57e
#
_cell.length_a   1.000
_cell.length_b   1.000
_cell.length_c   1.000
_cell.angle_alpha   90.00
_cell.angle_beta   90.00
_cell.angle_gamma   90.00
#
_symmetry.space_group_name_H-M   'P 1'
#
loop_
_entity.id
_entity.type
_entity.pdbx_description
1 polymer ?
#
loop_
_entity_poly.entity_id
_entity_poly.type
_entity_poly.pdbx_seq_one_letter_code
_entity_poly.pdbx_strand_id
1 'polypeptide(L)'
;GKVQAVVLPNHTEALDVAQKLRTEWVVEVKAIVNKRPERNVKQGVVNGDVELEVLAITVLNESTTPAFDISTDGYEVGEEVRLSKKYLDLRRARLQRNIITRHKVIKLIRDSLDAQNFFEVETPLLTNPTPEGSRSYLVPSRLWQGSFYALPQSPQQYKQLLMAGGIERY
;
A
#
# COMPACT_ATOMS: atom_id res chain seq x y z
N GLY A 1 -14.10 6.45 -7.20
CA GLY A 1 -14.03 7.90 -6.93
C GLY A 1 -14.64 8.24 -5.58
N LYS A 2 -14.57 9.50 -5.19
CA LYS A 2 -15.22 10.02 -3.99
C LYS A 2 -16.26 11.07 -4.41
N VAL A 3 -17.40 11.10 -3.74
CA VAL A 3 -18.45 12.11 -3.94
C VAL A 3 -19.05 12.44 -2.60
N GLN A 4 -19.46 13.70 -2.41
CA GLN A 4 -20.17 14.11 -1.21
C GLN A 4 -21.65 13.79 -1.38
N ALA A 5 -22.23 13.13 -0.39
CA ALA A 5 -23.66 12.90 -0.28
C ALA A 5 -24.24 13.74 0.86
N VAL A 6 -25.38 14.35 0.64
CA VAL A 6 -26.08 15.22 1.59
C VAL A 6 -27.51 14.72 1.74
N VAL A 7 -27.93 14.49 2.97
CA VAL A 7 -29.32 14.16 3.30
C VAL A 7 -30.01 15.42 3.78
N LEU A 8 -31.06 15.84 3.09
CA LEU A 8 -31.82 17.00 3.49
C LEU A 8 -32.85 16.64 4.59
N PRO A 9 -33.22 17.56 5.48
CA PRO A 9 -34.14 17.30 6.59
C PRO A 9 -35.54 16.83 6.19
N ASN A 10 -35.96 17.10 4.96
CA ASN A 10 -37.25 16.64 4.41
C ASN A 10 -37.25 15.15 4.03
N HIS A 11 -36.08 14.51 3.91
CA HIS A 11 -35.92 13.06 3.65
C HIS A 11 -35.72 12.31 4.97
N THR A 12 -36.75 12.29 5.82
CA THR A 12 -36.68 11.77 7.20
C THR A 12 -36.21 10.35 7.30
N GLU A 13 -36.70 9.42 6.44
CA GLU A 13 -36.29 8.02 6.42
C GLU A 13 -34.80 7.86 6.08
N ALA A 14 -34.32 8.60 5.07
CA ALA A 14 -32.90 8.58 4.71
C ALA A 14 -32.04 9.18 5.83
N LEU A 15 -32.53 10.21 6.52
CA LEU A 15 -31.85 10.85 7.63
C LEU A 15 -31.67 9.89 8.82
N ASP A 16 -32.72 9.14 9.17
CA ASP A 16 -32.69 8.16 10.27
C ASP A 16 -31.67 7.04 10.00
N VAL A 17 -31.54 6.61 8.74
CA VAL A 17 -30.52 5.62 8.35
C VAL A 17 -29.14 6.27 8.37
N ALA A 18 -28.98 7.47 7.81
CA ALA A 18 -27.71 8.19 7.73
C ALA A 18 -27.06 8.41 9.10
N GLN A 19 -27.86 8.73 10.14
CA GLN A 19 -27.37 8.93 11.50
C GLN A 19 -26.77 7.67 12.14
N LYS A 20 -27.19 6.49 11.68
CA LYS A 20 -26.71 5.19 12.18
C LYS A 20 -25.48 4.69 11.44
N LEU A 21 -25.17 5.23 10.25
CA LEU A 21 -24.03 4.79 9.45
C LEU A 21 -22.71 4.96 10.20
N ARG A 22 -21.83 4.01 9.94
CA ARG A 22 -20.45 4.02 10.44
C ARG A 22 -19.48 3.89 9.28
N THR A 23 -18.24 4.25 9.54
CA THR A 23 -17.16 4.15 8.56
C THR A 23 -17.02 2.72 8.02
N GLU A 24 -16.79 2.59 6.73
CA GLU A 24 -16.62 1.34 5.99
C GLU A 24 -17.89 0.51 5.78
N TRP A 25 -19.07 0.98 6.18
CA TRP A 25 -20.32 0.35 5.81
C TRP A 25 -20.57 0.45 4.31
N VAL A 26 -21.14 -0.60 3.74
CA VAL A 26 -21.54 -0.63 2.32
C VAL A 26 -23.01 -0.28 2.22
N VAL A 27 -23.30 0.74 1.42
CA VAL A 27 -24.66 1.25 1.25
C VAL A 27 -25.02 1.41 -0.22
N GLU A 28 -26.26 1.19 -0.54
CA GLU A 28 -26.89 1.64 -1.78
C GLU A 28 -27.57 2.97 -1.53
N VAL A 29 -27.32 3.94 -2.40
CA VAL A 29 -27.87 5.29 -2.27
C VAL A 29 -28.65 5.65 -3.53
N LYS A 30 -29.92 6.03 -3.38
CA LYS A 30 -30.71 6.69 -4.43
C LYS A 30 -30.59 8.19 -4.23
N ALA A 31 -30.12 8.91 -5.23
CA ALA A 31 -29.83 10.33 -5.09
C ALA A 31 -30.03 11.10 -6.40
N ILE A 32 -30.22 12.40 -6.28
CA ILE A 32 -30.15 13.36 -7.39
C ILE A 32 -28.76 13.96 -7.41
N VAL A 33 -28.17 14.07 -8.60
CA VAL A 33 -26.86 14.71 -8.78
C VAL A 33 -27.09 16.21 -8.98
N ASN A 34 -26.62 17.01 -8.02
CA ASN A 34 -26.72 18.47 -8.04
C ASN A 34 -25.34 19.09 -8.28
N LYS A 35 -25.30 20.17 -9.06
CA LYS A 35 -24.11 21.00 -9.19
C LYS A 35 -23.96 21.84 -7.92
N ARG A 36 -22.76 21.85 -7.34
CA ARG A 36 -22.47 22.69 -6.16
C ARG A 36 -22.49 24.17 -6.50
N PRO A 37 -22.98 25.02 -5.59
CA PRO A 37 -22.77 26.47 -5.70
C PRO A 37 -21.25 26.75 -5.81
N GLU A 38 -20.88 27.74 -6.60
CA GLU A 38 -19.46 28.09 -6.87
C GLU A 38 -18.61 28.23 -5.60
N ARG A 39 -19.17 28.82 -4.55
CA ARG A 39 -18.51 28.98 -3.24
C ARG A 39 -18.19 27.65 -2.52
N ASN A 40 -18.84 26.56 -2.90
CA ASN A 40 -18.70 25.24 -2.27
C ASN A 40 -17.92 24.25 -3.16
N VAL A 41 -17.50 24.66 -4.35
CA VAL A 41 -16.71 23.83 -5.25
C VAL A 41 -15.34 23.57 -4.66
N LYS A 42 -14.97 22.30 -4.54
CA LYS A 42 -13.63 21.88 -4.07
C LYS A 42 -12.71 21.70 -5.27
N GLN A 43 -11.90 22.71 -5.55
CA GLN A 43 -10.94 22.68 -6.65
C GLN A 43 -9.89 21.57 -6.44
N GLY A 44 -9.50 20.91 -7.53
CA GLY A 44 -8.49 19.83 -7.50
C GLY A 44 -8.97 18.49 -6.91
N VAL A 45 -10.23 18.38 -6.54
CA VAL A 45 -10.83 17.15 -6.04
C VAL A 45 -11.74 16.55 -7.10
N VAL A 46 -11.59 15.26 -7.40
CA VAL A 46 -12.49 14.55 -8.31
C VAL A 46 -13.92 14.62 -7.78
N ASN A 47 -14.89 15.02 -8.64
CA ASN A 47 -16.28 15.29 -8.28
C ASN A 47 -16.45 16.42 -7.24
N GLY A 48 -15.49 17.34 -7.17
CA GLY A 48 -15.56 18.49 -6.26
C GLY A 48 -16.63 19.52 -6.61
N ASP A 49 -17.15 19.49 -7.81
CA ASP A 49 -18.14 20.38 -8.39
C ASP A 49 -19.58 19.87 -8.28
N VAL A 50 -19.75 18.60 -7.85
CA VAL A 50 -21.07 17.98 -7.71
C VAL A 50 -21.29 17.45 -6.29
N GLU A 51 -22.55 17.28 -5.92
CA GLU A 51 -22.98 16.60 -4.71
C GLU A 51 -24.24 15.75 -4.97
N LEU A 52 -24.43 14.75 -4.16
CA LEU A 52 -25.59 13.86 -4.22
C LEU A 52 -26.61 14.31 -3.17
N GLU A 53 -27.79 14.72 -3.59
CA GLU A 53 -28.96 14.88 -2.72
C GLU A 53 -29.59 13.51 -2.51
N VAL A 54 -29.43 12.96 -1.33
CA VAL A 54 -29.82 11.58 -1.02
C VAL A 54 -31.32 11.51 -0.74
N LEU A 55 -32.01 10.67 -1.49
CA LEU A 55 -33.44 10.39 -1.34
C LEU A 55 -33.68 9.15 -0.49
N ALA A 56 -32.88 8.12 -0.66
CA ALA A 56 -32.98 6.88 0.12
C ALA A 56 -31.61 6.24 0.32
N ILE A 57 -31.45 5.53 1.45
CA ILE A 57 -30.26 4.77 1.80
C ILE A 57 -30.69 3.37 2.21
N THR A 58 -30.05 2.35 1.61
CA THR A 58 -30.18 0.96 2.03
C THR A 58 -28.83 0.46 2.48
N VAL A 59 -28.73 -0.06 3.69
CA VAL A 59 -27.52 -0.72 4.19
C VAL A 59 -27.41 -2.09 3.59
N LEU A 60 -26.39 -2.33 2.76
CA LEU A 60 -26.12 -3.63 2.15
C LEU A 60 -25.28 -4.51 3.05
N ASN A 61 -24.31 -3.91 3.75
CA ASN A 61 -23.45 -4.62 4.69
C ASN A 61 -22.86 -3.67 5.73
N GLU A 62 -22.87 -4.11 6.97
CA GLU A 62 -22.23 -3.42 8.08
C GLU A 62 -20.77 -3.86 8.19
N SER A 63 -19.94 -3.00 8.74
CA SER A 63 -18.53 -3.28 9.01
C SER A 63 -18.18 -2.90 10.44
N THR A 64 -17.26 -3.63 11.02
CA THR A 64 -16.63 -3.23 12.28
C THR A 64 -15.87 -1.93 12.07
N THR A 65 -16.01 -1.00 12.99
CA THR A 65 -15.28 0.28 12.94
C THR A 65 -13.77 0.02 12.91
N PRO A 66 -13.03 0.59 11.96
CA PRO A 66 -11.58 0.47 11.90
C PRO A 66 -10.91 0.91 13.20
N ALA A 67 -9.79 0.27 13.57
CA ALA A 67 -9.05 0.57 14.78
C ALA A 67 -8.50 2.01 14.82
N PHE A 68 -8.40 2.66 13.67
CA PHE A 68 -7.98 4.07 13.51
C PHE A 68 -8.52 4.64 12.21
N ASP A 69 -8.59 5.97 12.12
CA ASP A 69 -8.98 6.66 10.89
C ASP A 69 -7.91 6.45 9.81
N ILE A 70 -8.33 5.97 8.64
CA ILE A 70 -7.47 5.73 7.47
C ILE A 70 -7.49 6.90 6.47
N SER A 71 -8.29 7.92 6.70
CA SER A 71 -8.41 9.09 5.81
C SER A 71 -7.26 10.08 5.96
N THR A 72 -6.56 10.04 7.09
CA THR A 72 -5.42 10.90 7.43
C THR A 72 -4.07 10.30 7.00
N ASP A 73 -2.98 11.04 7.15
CA ASP A 73 -1.63 10.53 6.89
C ASP A 73 -1.10 9.56 7.97
N GLY A 74 -1.77 9.49 9.13
CA GLY A 74 -1.51 8.50 10.19
C GLY A 74 -0.35 8.84 11.12
N TYR A 75 0.15 10.08 11.11
CA TYR A 75 1.21 10.49 12.04
C TYR A 75 0.75 10.57 13.49
N GLU A 76 -0.56 10.77 13.69
CA GLU A 76 -1.23 10.81 14.99
C GLU A 76 -1.45 9.44 15.62
N VAL A 77 -1.27 8.37 14.85
CA VAL A 77 -1.46 6.99 15.32
C VAL A 77 -0.11 6.35 15.62
N GLY A 78 0.05 5.82 16.82
CA GLY A 78 1.27 5.14 17.25
C GLY A 78 1.68 3.99 16.31
N GLU A 79 2.98 3.80 16.12
CA GLU A 79 3.52 2.82 15.17
C GLU A 79 3.08 1.39 15.49
N GLU A 80 3.08 1.02 16.76
CA GLU A 80 2.67 -0.32 17.20
C GLU A 80 1.22 -0.63 16.80
N VAL A 81 0.30 0.33 16.98
CA VAL A 81 -1.11 0.19 16.59
C VAL A 81 -1.23 0.06 15.07
N ARG A 82 -0.47 0.86 14.32
CA ARG A 82 -0.45 0.78 12.84
C ARG A 82 0.12 -0.55 12.33
N LEU A 83 1.17 -1.07 12.97
CA LEU A 83 1.79 -2.35 12.61
C LEU A 83 0.87 -3.53 12.90
N SER A 84 0.11 -3.51 14.02
CA SER A 84 -0.85 -4.57 14.36
C SER A 84 -1.99 -4.70 13.34
N LYS A 85 -2.32 -3.62 12.62
CA LYS A 85 -3.37 -3.55 11.59
C LYS A 85 -2.82 -2.99 10.27
N LYS A 86 -1.67 -3.49 9.85
CA LYS A 86 -0.93 -2.96 8.70
C LYS A 86 -1.73 -2.92 7.41
N TYR A 87 -2.64 -3.85 7.21
CA TYR A 87 -3.54 -3.88 6.04
C TYR A 87 -4.47 -2.65 5.99
N LEU A 88 -4.91 -2.11 7.13
CA LEU A 88 -5.66 -0.85 7.18
C LEU A 88 -4.74 0.35 6.93
N ASP A 89 -3.57 0.36 7.56
CA ASP A 89 -2.60 1.44 7.38
C ASP A 89 -2.15 1.59 5.91
N LEU A 90 -1.99 0.46 5.20
CA LEU A 90 -1.67 0.45 3.77
C LEU A 90 -2.74 1.07 2.86
N ARG A 91 -3.97 1.28 3.35
CA ARG A 91 -5.03 1.96 2.60
C ARG A 91 -4.85 3.48 2.57
N ARG A 92 -3.97 4.04 3.39
CA ARG A 92 -3.64 5.48 3.38
C ARG A 92 -2.96 5.89 2.08
N ALA A 93 -3.37 7.01 1.52
CA ALA A 93 -2.78 7.55 0.29
C ALA A 93 -1.27 7.73 0.39
N ARG A 94 -0.75 8.16 1.56
CA ARG A 94 0.69 8.33 1.82
C ARG A 94 1.45 7.01 1.66
N LEU A 95 0.98 5.92 2.27
CA LEU A 95 1.68 4.62 2.22
C LEU A 95 1.58 3.99 0.83
N GLN A 96 0.42 4.10 0.17
CA GLN A 96 0.27 3.65 -1.22
C GLN A 96 1.24 4.40 -2.14
N ARG A 97 1.33 5.73 -2.00
CA ARG A 97 2.29 6.55 -2.75
C ARG A 97 3.74 6.10 -2.52
N ASN A 98 4.11 5.79 -1.27
CA ASN A 98 5.46 5.31 -0.95
C ASN A 98 5.79 3.99 -1.67
N ILE A 99 4.85 3.03 -1.68
CA ILE A 99 5.02 1.75 -2.37
C ILE A 99 5.15 1.97 -3.89
N ILE A 100 4.27 2.80 -4.46
CA ILE A 100 4.29 3.13 -5.89
C ILE A 100 5.59 3.85 -6.25
N THR A 101 6.04 4.79 -5.42
CA THR A 101 7.30 5.52 -5.63
C THR A 101 8.50 4.56 -5.59
N ARG A 102 8.54 3.66 -4.60
CA ARG A 102 9.58 2.62 -4.53
C ARG A 102 9.63 1.76 -5.80
N HIS A 103 8.46 1.30 -6.27
CA HIS A 103 8.36 0.55 -7.53
C HIS A 103 8.94 1.34 -8.71
N LYS A 104 8.56 2.62 -8.86
CA LYS A 104 9.05 3.49 -9.94
C LYS A 104 10.56 3.68 -9.88
N VAL A 105 11.12 3.89 -8.68
CA VAL A 105 12.57 4.05 -8.49
C VAL A 105 13.31 2.78 -8.88
N ILE A 106 12.86 1.62 -8.41
CA ILE A 106 13.48 0.33 -8.76
C ILE A 106 13.41 0.10 -10.28
N LYS A 107 12.24 0.36 -10.89
CA LYS A 107 12.09 0.24 -12.34
C LYS A 107 13.07 1.17 -13.08
N LEU A 108 13.18 2.44 -12.67
CA LEU A 108 14.09 3.39 -13.28
C LEU A 108 15.54 2.92 -13.22
N ILE A 109 15.98 2.38 -12.07
CA ILE A 109 17.34 1.83 -11.92
C ILE A 109 17.55 0.67 -12.89
N ARG A 110 16.62 -0.27 -12.98
CA ARG A 110 16.68 -1.41 -13.91
C ARG A 110 16.74 -0.95 -15.36
N ASP A 111 15.83 -0.08 -15.77
CA ASP A 111 15.77 0.45 -17.13
C ASP A 111 17.07 1.19 -17.49
N SER A 112 17.64 1.94 -16.54
CA SER A 112 18.90 2.70 -16.76
C SER A 112 20.13 1.80 -16.91
N LEU A 113 20.20 0.71 -16.16
CA LEU A 113 21.30 -0.26 -16.25
C LEU A 113 21.15 -1.14 -17.49
N ASP A 114 19.92 -1.58 -17.81
CA ASP A 114 19.63 -2.34 -19.01
C ASP A 114 20.00 -1.56 -20.28
N ALA A 115 19.68 -0.28 -20.34
CA ALA A 115 20.09 0.61 -21.44
C ALA A 115 21.61 0.73 -21.62
N GLN A 116 22.40 0.40 -20.60
CA GLN A 116 23.86 0.34 -20.62
C GLN A 116 24.38 -1.08 -20.83
N ASN A 117 23.50 -2.04 -21.15
CA ASN A 117 23.78 -3.46 -21.32
C ASN A 117 24.30 -4.16 -20.05
N PHE A 118 23.87 -3.73 -18.86
CA PHE A 118 24.04 -4.49 -17.64
C PHE A 118 22.91 -5.51 -17.49
N PHE A 119 23.28 -6.72 -17.04
CA PHE A 119 22.33 -7.78 -16.77
C PHE A 119 22.03 -7.89 -15.28
N GLU A 120 20.75 -7.91 -14.91
CA GLU A 120 20.35 -8.25 -13.53
C GLU A 120 20.48 -9.75 -13.32
N VAL A 121 21.31 -10.18 -12.39
CA VAL A 121 21.52 -11.59 -12.06
C VAL A 121 21.06 -11.85 -10.63
N GLU A 122 20.08 -12.72 -10.47
CA GLU A 122 19.65 -13.17 -9.15
C GLU A 122 20.68 -14.14 -8.56
N THR A 123 21.12 -13.84 -7.34
CA THR A 123 22.02 -14.71 -6.59
C THR A 123 21.26 -15.50 -5.53
N PRO A 124 21.75 -16.69 -5.11
CA PRO A 124 21.09 -17.49 -4.09
C PRO A 124 20.91 -16.75 -2.76
N LEU A 125 19.73 -16.91 -2.16
CA LEU A 125 19.41 -16.34 -0.85
C LEU A 125 19.90 -17.20 0.31
N LEU A 126 20.14 -18.48 0.07
CA LEU A 126 20.70 -19.43 1.04
C LEU A 126 22.05 -19.91 0.53
N THR A 127 23.10 -19.65 1.29
CA THR A 127 24.48 -19.97 0.91
C THR A 127 25.24 -20.57 2.10
N ASN A 128 26.49 -20.93 1.88
CA ASN A 128 27.42 -21.19 2.96
C ASN A 128 27.83 -19.86 3.61
N PRO A 129 28.05 -19.82 4.94
CA PRO A 129 28.58 -18.64 5.59
C PRO A 129 29.96 -18.28 5.04
N THR A 130 30.18 -16.99 4.80
CA THR A 130 31.46 -16.45 4.38
C THR A 130 32.03 -15.53 5.45
N PRO A 131 33.36 -15.38 5.55
CA PRO A 131 33.98 -14.50 6.54
C PRO A 131 33.84 -13.02 6.20
N GLU A 132 33.21 -12.69 5.07
CA GLU A 132 33.06 -11.31 4.60
C GLU A 132 31.86 -10.61 5.28
N GLY A 133 32.07 -9.38 5.71
CA GLY A 133 31.04 -8.50 6.25
C GLY A 133 30.70 -8.76 7.72
N SER A 134 29.48 -8.44 8.10
CA SER A 134 28.96 -8.64 9.44
C SER A 134 28.56 -10.12 9.67
N ARG A 135 28.18 -10.45 10.92
CA ARG A 135 27.70 -11.80 11.24
C ARG A 135 26.50 -12.16 10.39
N SER A 136 26.57 -13.30 9.70
CA SER A 136 25.48 -13.84 8.91
C SER A 136 24.37 -14.40 9.79
N TYR A 137 23.11 -14.24 9.36
CA TYR A 137 21.99 -14.97 9.95
C TYR A 137 22.05 -16.42 9.50
N LEU A 138 22.03 -17.35 10.46
CA LEU A 138 22.04 -18.77 10.18
C LEU A 138 20.62 -19.31 10.06
N VAL A 139 20.40 -20.17 9.07
CA VAL A 139 19.13 -20.84 8.81
C VAL A 139 19.33 -22.34 8.98
N PRO A 140 18.71 -23.02 9.96
CA PRO A 140 18.87 -24.44 10.15
C PRO A 140 18.45 -25.25 8.92
N SER A 141 19.24 -26.24 8.55
CA SER A 141 18.87 -27.18 7.48
C SER A 141 17.77 -28.12 7.97
N ARG A 142 16.70 -28.26 7.20
CA ARG A 142 15.64 -29.25 7.48
C ARG A 142 16.06 -30.69 7.12
N LEU A 143 16.98 -30.81 6.18
CA LEU A 143 17.41 -32.11 5.64
C LEU A 143 18.63 -32.72 6.41
N TRP A 144 19.49 -31.82 6.93
CA TRP A 144 20.75 -32.25 7.55
C TRP A 144 20.80 -31.65 8.97
N GLN A 145 20.58 -32.52 9.94
CA GLN A 145 20.63 -32.16 11.34
C GLN A 145 22.03 -31.66 11.75
N GLY A 146 22.11 -30.54 12.44
CA GLY A 146 23.38 -29.90 12.83
C GLY A 146 24.05 -29.07 11.75
N SER A 147 23.47 -28.99 10.54
CA SER A 147 23.98 -28.18 9.43
C SER A 147 23.11 -26.89 9.27
N PHE A 148 23.73 -25.83 8.77
CA PHE A 148 23.08 -24.50 8.61
C PHE A 148 23.44 -23.93 7.25
N TYR A 149 22.47 -23.24 6.67
CA TYR A 149 22.69 -22.24 5.63
C TYR A 149 22.92 -20.88 6.26
N ALA A 150 23.40 -19.93 5.48
CA ALA A 150 23.49 -18.53 5.86
C ALA A 150 22.75 -17.64 4.86
N LEU A 151 22.16 -16.55 5.34
CA LEU A 151 21.74 -15.44 4.49
C LEU A 151 22.97 -14.61 4.13
N PRO A 152 23.31 -14.44 2.83
CA PRO A 152 24.54 -13.76 2.44
C PRO A 152 24.50 -12.28 2.81
N GLN A 153 25.65 -11.78 3.28
CA GLN A 153 25.86 -10.34 3.52
C GLN A 153 26.38 -9.63 2.27
N SER A 154 27.19 -10.33 1.48
CA SER A 154 27.80 -9.79 0.26
C SER A 154 27.65 -10.79 -0.89
N PRO A 155 27.29 -10.35 -2.10
CA PRO A 155 27.27 -11.16 -3.30
C PRO A 155 28.64 -11.29 -3.98
N GLN A 156 29.76 -10.92 -3.31
CA GLN A 156 31.08 -10.78 -3.93
C GLN A 156 31.55 -12.07 -4.62
N GLN A 157 31.38 -13.23 -4.02
CA GLN A 157 31.79 -14.51 -4.63
C GLN A 157 31.02 -14.78 -5.93
N TYR A 158 29.73 -14.49 -5.96
CA TYR A 158 28.91 -14.65 -7.16
C TYR A 158 29.31 -13.66 -8.26
N LYS A 159 29.65 -12.42 -7.89
CA LYS A 159 30.20 -11.44 -8.84
C LYS A 159 31.50 -11.94 -9.48
N GLN A 160 32.40 -12.52 -8.70
CA GLN A 160 33.64 -13.09 -9.21
C GLN A 160 33.38 -14.29 -10.14
N LEU A 161 32.40 -15.14 -9.81
CA LEU A 161 31.98 -16.24 -10.69
C LEU A 161 31.41 -15.74 -12.01
N LEU A 162 30.61 -14.69 -12.00
CA LEU A 162 30.08 -14.09 -13.22
C LEU A 162 31.19 -13.54 -14.11
N MET A 163 32.19 -12.84 -13.53
CA MET A 163 33.36 -12.34 -14.27
C MET A 163 34.17 -13.52 -14.86
N ALA A 164 34.46 -14.53 -14.07
CA ALA A 164 35.17 -15.73 -14.53
C ALA A 164 34.38 -16.49 -15.62
N GLY A 165 33.05 -16.41 -15.57
CA GLY A 165 32.12 -16.94 -16.57
C GLY A 165 31.98 -16.12 -17.84
N GLY A 166 32.68 -14.97 -17.93
CA GLY A 166 32.70 -14.12 -19.12
C GLY A 166 31.56 -13.09 -19.20
N ILE A 167 30.81 -12.86 -18.09
CA ILE A 167 29.82 -11.80 -18.03
C ILE A 167 30.49 -10.51 -17.59
N GLU A 168 30.59 -9.54 -18.49
CA GLU A 168 31.36 -8.32 -18.27
C GLU A 168 30.55 -7.21 -17.56
N ARG A 169 29.22 -7.24 -17.69
CA ARG A 169 28.32 -6.20 -17.16
C ARG A 169 27.17 -6.86 -16.41
N TYR A 170 27.17 -6.74 -15.07
CA TYR A 170 26.16 -7.32 -14.18
C TYR A 170 25.95 -6.46 -12.93
#